data_e4f53a20ec470a89a4fd977fa7f7e3f8
#
_entry.id   e4f53a20ec470a89a4fd977fa7f7e3f8
#
_cell.length_a   1.000
_cell.length_b   1.000
_cell.length_c   1.000
_cell.angle_alpha   90.00
_cell.angle_beta   90.00
_cell.angle_gamma   90.00
#
_symmetry.space_group_name_H-M   'P 1'
#
loop_
_entity.id
_entity.type
_entity.pdbx_description
1 polymer ?
#
loop_
_entity_poly.entity_id
_entity_poly.type
_entity_poly.pdbx_seq_one_letter_code
_entity_poly.pdbx_strand_id
1 'polypeptide(L)'
;IQGEVGSGKTVVALRAMVQVAEDGGQSALLAPTEVLATQHLRSIVASLGPDLAARLAPTLLTGGMKAAERKKAELMVASGQSRIVVGTHALLSDTAQFHDLGLVVVDEQHRFGVTQRDVLRHKGSNPHVLVLTATPIPRTVAMTVFGDVDISTIRGVPAGRQPVSTHVVALDDTPGWYPRIWQRADEEISSGHRVFVVAPAIDATDAPEDVEPGEGEQAERPLTGVLELAESLRGHELLSSRSIGVVHGRLDSEDKDRVMGQFQSGEIDLLVATTVIEVGVDVPDATMMIVMDADRFGISQLHQLRGRIGRGSLPGVCLLVTHAPADTVARERLDAVASTTDGFELARIDLELRREGDVLGSTQSGGRSGLKLLRVSVDGELIDQARREAASLLEHSPELEDYPALQAALERRLRQVDADYLSRS
;
A
#
# COMPACT_ATOMS: atom_id res chain seq x y z
N ILE A 1 12.61 -1.66 -1.67
CA ILE A 1 12.29 -2.96 -2.25
C ILE A 1 10.85 -2.95 -2.73
N GLN A 2 10.63 -3.25 -3.99
CA GLN A 2 9.29 -3.38 -4.56
C GLN A 2 9.05 -4.81 -5.07
N GLY A 3 7.79 -5.24 -5.08
CA GLY A 3 7.40 -6.57 -5.57
C GLY A 3 5.94 -6.87 -5.23
N GLU A 4 5.39 -7.88 -5.89
CA GLU A 4 4.00 -8.33 -5.69
C GLU A 4 3.68 -8.66 -4.22
N VAL A 5 2.39 -8.62 -3.89
CA VAL A 5 1.92 -9.09 -2.58
C VAL A 5 2.33 -10.55 -2.38
N GLY A 6 3.00 -10.85 -1.28
CA GLY A 6 3.50 -12.20 -0.99
C GLY A 6 4.85 -12.55 -1.64
N SER A 7 5.49 -11.65 -2.40
CA SER A 7 6.79 -11.92 -3.06
C SER A 7 7.97 -12.12 -2.09
N GLY A 8 7.76 -12.04 -0.78
CA GLY A 8 8.81 -12.24 0.21
C GLY A 8 9.55 -10.97 0.65
N LYS A 9 9.03 -9.77 0.36
CA LYS A 9 9.64 -8.49 0.79
C LYS A 9 9.98 -8.46 2.29
N THR A 10 9.04 -8.92 3.11
CA THR A 10 9.21 -8.96 4.58
C THR A 10 10.34 -9.88 5.01
N VAL A 11 10.58 -10.99 4.31
CA VAL A 11 11.69 -11.91 4.62
C VAL A 11 13.03 -11.27 4.30
N VAL A 12 13.13 -10.53 3.18
CA VAL A 12 14.34 -9.78 2.83
C VAL A 12 14.62 -8.69 3.88
N ALA A 13 13.57 -7.95 4.28
CA ALA A 13 13.69 -6.95 5.34
C ALA A 13 14.13 -7.58 6.68
N LEU A 14 13.52 -8.72 7.07
CA LEU A 14 13.89 -9.43 8.28
C LEU A 14 15.37 -9.86 8.26
N ARG A 15 15.88 -10.32 7.12
CA ARG A 15 17.31 -10.66 7.00
C ARG A 15 18.21 -9.45 7.24
N ALA A 16 17.85 -8.29 6.70
CA ALA A 16 18.59 -7.04 6.95
C ALA A 16 18.50 -6.62 8.43
N MET A 17 17.31 -6.76 9.05
CA MET A 17 17.12 -6.45 10.48
C MET A 17 17.95 -7.37 11.38
N VAL A 18 18.04 -8.66 11.06
CA VAL A 18 18.87 -9.63 11.78
C VAL A 18 20.35 -9.28 11.64
N GLN A 19 20.82 -8.87 10.45
CA GLN A 19 22.21 -8.46 10.23
C GLN A 19 22.58 -7.27 11.13
N VAL A 20 21.74 -6.23 11.21
CA VAL A 20 21.95 -5.08 12.08
C VAL A 20 21.97 -5.52 13.56
N ALA A 21 21.10 -6.45 13.94
CA ALA A 21 21.05 -6.97 15.31
C ALA A 21 22.30 -7.79 15.67
N GLU A 22 22.88 -8.52 14.73
CA GLU A 22 24.15 -9.26 14.90
C GLU A 22 25.33 -8.33 15.10
N ASP A 23 25.32 -7.16 14.44
CA ASP A 23 26.34 -6.10 14.63
C ASP A 23 26.09 -5.26 15.91
N GLY A 24 25.09 -5.61 16.72
CA GLY A 24 24.80 -4.96 18.00
C GLY A 24 23.81 -3.80 17.92
N GLY A 25 23.36 -3.41 16.73
CA GLY A 25 22.39 -2.35 16.50
C GLY A 25 20.94 -2.76 16.73
N GLN A 26 20.04 -1.84 16.52
CA GLN A 26 18.58 -2.04 16.57
C GLN A 26 17.95 -1.75 15.22
N SER A 27 16.83 -2.41 14.93
CA SER A 27 16.03 -2.17 13.74
C SER A 27 14.59 -1.88 14.12
N ALA A 28 13.97 -0.91 13.41
CA ALA A 28 12.56 -0.56 13.57
C ALA A 28 11.79 -0.90 12.31
N LEU A 29 10.64 -1.61 12.43
CA LEU A 29 9.69 -1.80 11.34
C LEU A 29 8.44 -0.99 11.61
N LEU A 30 8.18 -0.02 10.73
CA LEU A 30 7.03 0.86 10.78
C LEU A 30 5.92 0.30 9.90
N ALA A 31 4.79 -0.05 10.51
CA ALA A 31 3.58 -0.52 9.84
C ALA A 31 2.48 0.55 9.89
N PRO A 32 1.61 0.64 8.87
CA PRO A 32 0.58 1.68 8.81
C PRO A 32 -0.56 1.50 9.83
N THR A 33 -0.80 0.29 10.31
CA THR A 33 -1.86 -0.03 11.29
C THR A 33 -1.34 -0.95 12.39
N GLU A 34 -2.04 -0.98 13.54
CA GLU A 34 -1.71 -1.85 14.67
C GLU A 34 -1.90 -3.33 14.34
N VAL A 35 -2.91 -3.65 13.53
CA VAL A 35 -3.15 -5.02 13.04
C VAL A 35 -1.94 -5.52 12.26
N LEU A 36 -1.46 -4.71 11.32
CA LEU A 36 -0.27 -5.05 10.53
C LEU A 36 0.98 -5.15 11.40
N ALA A 37 1.18 -4.24 12.33
CA ALA A 37 2.30 -4.29 13.26
C ALA A 37 2.28 -5.61 14.04
N THR A 38 1.12 -6.02 14.53
CA THR A 38 0.94 -7.28 15.25
C THR A 38 1.18 -8.50 14.35
N GLN A 39 0.70 -8.47 13.11
CA GLN A 39 0.94 -9.54 12.13
C GLN A 39 2.43 -9.66 11.77
N HIS A 40 3.09 -8.52 11.51
CA HIS A 40 4.52 -8.50 11.25
C HIS A 40 5.30 -9.08 12.42
N LEU A 41 4.97 -8.68 13.66
CA LEU A 41 5.63 -9.23 14.84
C LEU A 41 5.48 -10.75 14.92
N ARG A 42 4.26 -11.28 14.74
CA ARG A 42 4.00 -12.73 14.75
C ARG A 42 4.78 -13.47 13.67
N SER A 43 4.78 -12.93 12.45
CA SER A 43 5.51 -13.50 11.32
C SER A 43 7.03 -13.47 11.55
N ILE A 44 7.57 -12.39 12.10
CA ILE A 44 8.98 -12.24 12.46
C ILE A 44 9.35 -13.28 13.52
N VAL A 45 8.59 -13.38 14.61
CA VAL A 45 8.84 -14.35 15.69
C VAL A 45 8.80 -15.79 15.16
N ALA A 46 7.81 -16.13 14.32
CA ALA A 46 7.70 -17.44 13.70
C ALA A 46 8.89 -17.75 12.77
N SER A 47 9.35 -16.76 11.99
CA SER A 47 10.48 -16.93 11.06
C SER A 47 11.82 -17.03 11.77
N LEU A 48 12.00 -16.35 12.91
CA LEU A 48 13.22 -16.42 13.71
C LEU A 48 13.35 -17.76 14.45
N GLY A 49 12.22 -18.37 14.79
CA GLY A 49 12.20 -19.52 15.70
C GLY A 49 12.50 -19.12 17.15
N PRO A 50 12.34 -20.07 18.11
CA PRO A 50 12.36 -19.75 19.55
C PRO A 50 13.69 -19.17 20.04
N ASP A 51 14.82 -19.70 19.57
CA ASP A 51 16.13 -19.32 20.09
C ASP A 51 16.54 -17.89 19.66
N LEU A 52 16.38 -17.57 18.37
CA LEU A 52 16.68 -16.24 17.85
C LEU A 52 15.66 -15.21 18.36
N ALA A 53 14.39 -15.57 18.44
CA ALA A 53 13.37 -14.68 18.98
C ALA A 53 13.64 -14.33 20.45
N ALA A 54 14.08 -15.28 21.28
CA ALA A 54 14.47 -15.01 22.65
C ALA A 54 15.69 -14.08 22.74
N ARG A 55 16.69 -14.28 21.87
CA ARG A 55 17.93 -13.48 21.83
C ARG A 55 17.70 -12.05 21.33
N LEU A 56 16.90 -11.89 20.27
CA LEU A 56 16.67 -10.58 19.63
C LEU A 56 15.50 -9.81 20.26
N ALA A 57 14.67 -10.47 21.06
CA ALA A 57 13.53 -9.91 21.80
C ALA A 57 12.64 -8.98 20.93
N PRO A 58 12.03 -9.48 19.82
CA PRO A 58 11.15 -8.65 19.00
C PRO A 58 10.02 -8.06 19.84
N THR A 59 9.85 -6.75 19.78
CA THR A 59 8.94 -6.00 20.66
C THR A 59 7.95 -5.18 19.84
N LEU A 60 6.66 -5.22 20.25
CA LEU A 60 5.61 -4.36 19.69
C LEU A 60 5.57 -3.02 20.42
N LEU A 61 5.39 -1.93 19.66
CA LEU A 61 5.16 -0.59 20.21
C LEU A 61 4.12 0.14 19.37
N THR A 62 2.87 0.19 19.88
CA THR A 62 1.73 0.83 19.21
C THR A 62 1.00 1.80 20.14
N GLY A 63 0.12 2.63 19.56
CA GLY A 63 -0.65 3.64 20.31
C GLY A 63 -1.70 3.05 21.24
N GLY A 64 -2.37 1.96 20.82
CA GLY A 64 -3.46 1.30 21.57
C GLY A 64 -2.99 0.40 22.73
N MET A 65 -1.67 0.25 22.96
CA MET A 65 -1.16 -0.56 24.09
C MET A 65 -1.52 0.05 25.44
N LYS A 66 -1.80 -0.84 26.43
CA LYS A 66 -1.99 -0.42 27.82
C LYS A 66 -0.73 0.28 28.35
N ALA A 67 -0.91 1.34 29.14
CA ALA A 67 0.20 2.18 29.61
C ALA A 67 1.36 1.39 30.26
N ALA A 68 1.06 0.35 31.04
CA ALA A 68 2.09 -0.47 31.69
C ALA A 68 2.88 -1.31 30.69
N GLU A 69 2.22 -1.89 29.69
CA GLU A 69 2.84 -2.69 28.63
C GLU A 69 3.70 -1.81 27.73
N ARG A 70 3.16 -0.64 27.34
CA ARG A 70 3.85 0.35 26.55
C ARG A 70 5.14 0.82 27.25
N LYS A 71 5.07 1.18 28.53
CA LYS A 71 6.23 1.60 29.31
C LYS A 71 7.30 0.50 29.39
N LYS A 72 6.88 -0.75 29.55
CA LYS A 72 7.80 -1.90 29.51
C LYS A 72 8.48 -2.03 28.15
N ALA A 73 7.73 -1.93 27.04
CA ALA A 73 8.27 -1.97 25.69
C ALA A 73 9.26 -0.82 25.43
N GLU A 74 8.90 0.41 25.81
CA GLU A 74 9.78 1.58 25.70
C GLU A 74 11.11 1.39 26.46
N LEU A 75 11.08 0.80 27.66
CA LEU A 75 12.29 0.50 28.43
C LEU A 75 13.16 -0.58 27.76
N MET A 76 12.56 -1.61 27.17
CA MET A 76 13.30 -2.64 26.44
C MET A 76 13.97 -2.07 25.19
N VAL A 77 13.30 -1.13 24.50
CA VAL A 77 13.85 -0.43 23.34
C VAL A 77 15.00 0.49 23.78
N ALA A 78 14.81 1.33 24.78
CA ALA A 78 15.79 2.29 25.24
C ALA A 78 17.05 1.62 25.85
N SER A 79 16.90 0.45 26.47
CA SER A 79 18.03 -0.31 27.00
C SER A 79 18.80 -1.12 25.95
N GLY A 80 18.31 -1.19 24.71
CA GLY A 80 18.87 -2.04 23.66
C GLY A 80 18.60 -3.54 23.84
N GLN A 81 17.78 -3.94 24.82
CA GLN A 81 17.37 -5.33 25.00
C GLN A 81 16.54 -5.84 23.82
N SER A 82 15.62 -5.01 23.31
CA SER A 82 14.89 -5.27 22.07
C SER A 82 15.76 -4.88 20.88
N ARG A 83 16.13 -5.85 20.05
CA ARG A 83 16.93 -5.63 18.83
C ARG A 83 16.05 -5.38 17.61
N ILE A 84 14.81 -5.87 17.62
CA ILE A 84 13.83 -5.71 16.56
C ILE A 84 12.58 -5.08 17.18
N VAL A 85 12.20 -3.90 16.70
CA VAL A 85 11.03 -3.19 17.19
C VAL A 85 10.02 -3.07 16.04
N VAL A 86 8.78 -3.49 16.26
CA VAL A 86 7.70 -3.37 15.29
C VAL A 86 6.64 -2.45 15.87
N GLY A 87 6.15 -1.50 15.09
CA GLY A 87 5.13 -0.60 15.59
C GLY A 87 4.51 0.28 14.51
N THR A 88 3.68 1.21 14.96
CA THR A 88 3.02 2.21 14.13
C THR A 88 3.67 3.59 14.31
N HIS A 89 2.95 4.66 14.01
CA HIS A 89 3.38 6.03 14.29
C HIS A 89 3.84 6.27 15.76
N ALA A 90 3.49 5.38 16.69
CA ALA A 90 4.02 5.42 18.07
C ALA A 90 5.56 5.38 18.13
N LEU A 91 6.22 4.76 17.13
CA LEU A 91 7.69 4.76 16.99
C LEU A 91 8.26 6.14 16.67
N LEU A 92 7.43 7.05 16.16
CA LEU A 92 7.82 8.43 15.81
C LEU A 92 7.77 9.36 17.03
N SER A 93 7.06 8.97 18.11
CA SER A 93 6.90 9.80 19.30
C SER A 93 8.22 10.00 20.04
N ASP A 94 8.41 11.16 20.67
CA ASP A 94 9.63 11.49 21.44
C ASP A 94 9.90 10.53 22.58
N THR A 95 8.88 9.81 23.07
CA THR A 95 9.00 8.80 24.14
C THR A 95 9.68 7.51 23.65
N ALA A 96 9.60 7.19 22.36
CA ALA A 96 10.27 6.03 21.79
C ALA A 96 11.74 6.36 21.51
N GLN A 97 12.61 6.11 22.47
CA GLN A 97 14.05 6.29 22.34
C GLN A 97 14.73 4.96 22.05
N PHE A 98 15.61 4.95 21.05
CA PHE A 98 16.41 3.79 20.68
C PHE A 98 17.82 3.91 21.27
N HIS A 99 18.39 2.78 21.66
CA HIS A 99 19.77 2.73 22.13
C HIS A 99 20.76 2.93 20.99
N ASP A 100 20.57 2.20 19.90
CA ASP A 100 21.42 2.26 18.70
C ASP A 100 20.61 1.85 17.45
N LEU A 101 19.84 2.77 16.89
CA LEU A 101 19.01 2.53 15.72
C LEU A 101 19.84 2.57 14.43
N GLY A 102 20.10 1.40 13.84
CA GLY A 102 20.87 1.25 12.60
C GLY A 102 20.03 1.08 11.34
N LEU A 103 18.78 0.58 11.46
CA LEU A 103 17.89 0.34 10.31
C LEU A 103 16.44 0.70 10.61
N VAL A 104 15.83 1.41 9.69
CA VAL A 104 14.38 1.68 9.65
C VAL A 104 13.78 0.98 8.43
N VAL A 105 12.81 0.11 8.66
CA VAL A 105 12.00 -0.51 7.62
C VAL A 105 10.64 0.15 7.61
N VAL A 106 10.19 0.65 6.46
CA VAL A 106 8.87 1.27 6.28
C VAL A 106 8.05 0.40 5.35
N ASP A 107 6.94 -0.14 5.84
CA ASP A 107 6.02 -0.92 5.03
C ASP A 107 4.90 -0.03 4.47
N GLU A 108 4.55 -0.25 3.18
CA GLU A 108 3.52 0.52 2.44
C GLU A 108 3.72 2.05 2.51
N GLN A 109 4.83 2.51 1.96
CA GLN A 109 5.32 3.90 2.02
C GLN A 109 4.27 4.96 1.64
N HIS A 110 3.36 4.67 0.72
CA HIS A 110 2.38 5.65 0.21
C HIS A 110 1.46 6.23 1.30
N ARG A 111 1.39 5.57 2.47
CA ARG A 111 0.63 6.00 3.65
C ARG A 111 1.44 6.84 4.66
N PHE A 112 2.74 7.03 4.40
CA PHE A 112 3.63 7.81 5.26
C PHE A 112 4.15 9.06 4.55
N GLY A 113 3.93 10.23 5.13
CA GLY A 113 4.46 11.50 4.63
C GLY A 113 6.00 11.57 4.71
N VAL A 114 6.60 12.46 3.92
CA VAL A 114 8.06 12.70 3.89
C VAL A 114 8.60 13.06 5.28
N THR A 115 7.86 13.90 6.01
CA THR A 115 8.20 14.34 7.37
C THR A 115 8.31 13.22 8.40
N GLN A 116 7.53 12.15 8.26
CA GLN A 116 7.55 11.02 9.20
C GLN A 116 8.81 10.15 9.06
N ARG A 117 9.34 10.04 7.84
CA ARG A 117 10.63 9.35 7.59
C ARG A 117 11.81 10.13 8.15
N ASP A 118 11.77 11.44 8.01
CA ASP A 118 12.83 12.30 8.53
C ASP A 118 12.89 12.25 10.06
N VAL A 119 11.75 12.16 10.76
CA VAL A 119 11.74 11.97 12.22
C VAL A 119 12.48 10.70 12.63
N LEU A 120 12.28 9.56 11.96
CA LEU A 120 13.00 8.32 12.29
C LEU A 120 14.50 8.40 11.96
N ARG A 121 14.86 9.11 10.89
CA ARG A 121 16.29 9.38 10.58
C ARG A 121 17.00 10.13 11.70
N HIS A 122 16.29 11.00 12.42
CA HIS A 122 16.89 11.78 13.52
C HIS A 122 16.93 11.01 14.86
N LYS A 123 16.31 9.81 14.96
CA LYS A 123 16.34 8.99 16.18
C LYS A 123 17.56 8.08 16.34
N GLY A 124 18.44 8.05 15.33
CA GLY A 124 19.72 7.32 15.35
C GLY A 124 20.83 8.14 14.75
N SER A 125 22.08 7.67 14.84
CA SER A 125 23.22 8.27 14.14
C SER A 125 23.19 7.88 12.65
N ASN A 126 22.24 8.44 11.89
CA ASN A 126 22.07 8.21 10.46
C ASN A 126 21.68 6.76 10.07
N PRO A 127 20.52 6.24 10.56
CA PRO A 127 20.08 4.89 10.27
C PRO A 127 19.81 4.68 8.76
N HIS A 128 20.11 3.50 8.26
CA HIS A 128 19.69 3.10 6.93
C HIS A 128 18.16 3.03 6.85
N VAL A 129 17.60 3.34 5.68
CA VAL A 129 16.14 3.29 5.46
C VAL A 129 15.84 2.30 4.35
N LEU A 130 14.98 1.32 4.64
CA LEU A 130 14.50 0.33 3.72
C LEU A 130 12.98 0.47 3.56
N VAL A 131 12.54 0.77 2.36
CA VAL A 131 11.12 0.93 2.04
C VAL A 131 10.61 -0.32 1.35
N LEU A 132 9.46 -0.84 1.80
CA LEU A 132 8.75 -1.95 1.19
C LEU A 132 7.47 -1.41 0.53
N THR A 133 7.19 -1.84 -0.68
CA THR A 133 5.92 -1.52 -1.35
C THR A 133 5.42 -2.69 -2.18
N ALA A 134 4.11 -2.93 -2.11
CA ALA A 134 3.42 -3.90 -2.95
C ALA A 134 2.93 -3.28 -4.25
N THR A 135 2.86 -1.94 -4.34
CA THR A 135 2.60 -1.25 -5.59
C THR A 135 3.92 -1.04 -6.32
N PRO A 136 4.12 -1.68 -7.48
CA PRO A 136 5.27 -1.38 -8.30
C PRO A 136 5.20 0.08 -8.75
N ILE A 137 6.22 0.84 -8.41
CA ILE A 137 6.37 2.19 -8.95
C ILE A 137 7.31 2.05 -10.14
N PRO A 138 6.92 2.48 -11.35
CA PRO A 138 7.85 2.50 -12.47
C PRO A 138 9.16 3.15 -12.06
N ARG A 139 10.28 2.51 -12.39
CA ARG A 139 11.61 2.95 -11.94
C ARG A 139 11.85 4.44 -12.23
N THR A 140 11.37 4.91 -13.37
CA THR A 140 11.46 6.30 -13.80
C THR A 140 10.71 7.27 -12.90
N VAL A 141 9.50 6.91 -12.44
CA VAL A 141 8.72 7.71 -11.48
C VAL A 141 9.41 7.71 -10.12
N ALA A 142 9.84 6.55 -9.66
CA ALA A 142 10.53 6.44 -8.38
C ALA A 142 11.83 7.24 -8.35
N MET A 143 12.58 7.26 -9.44
CA MET A 143 13.81 8.04 -9.59
C MET A 143 13.59 9.55 -9.65
N THR A 144 12.47 10.00 -10.22
CA THR A 144 12.13 11.44 -10.29
C THR A 144 11.49 11.97 -9.01
N VAL A 145 10.68 11.15 -8.34
CA VAL A 145 9.96 11.54 -7.12
C VAL A 145 10.82 11.37 -5.86
N PHE A 146 11.64 10.32 -5.83
CA PHE A 146 12.42 9.96 -4.63
C PHE A 146 13.92 10.14 -4.76
N GLY A 147 14.42 10.63 -5.88
CA GLY A 147 15.81 11.05 -6.22
C GLY A 147 16.96 10.18 -5.71
N ASP A 148 17.00 9.95 -4.41
CA ASP A 148 18.06 9.28 -3.64
C ASP A 148 17.83 7.81 -3.33
N VAL A 149 16.83 7.14 -3.94
CA VAL A 149 16.47 5.79 -3.54
C VAL A 149 16.94 4.76 -4.57
N ASP A 150 17.74 3.80 -4.14
CA ASP A 150 18.05 2.60 -4.93
C ASP A 150 16.87 1.64 -4.92
N ILE A 151 16.51 1.14 -6.11
CA ILE A 151 15.34 0.28 -6.30
C ILE A 151 15.78 -1.15 -6.54
N SER A 152 15.39 -2.03 -5.63
CA SER A 152 15.51 -3.47 -5.79
C SER A 152 14.13 -4.07 -6.03
N THR A 153 14.00 -4.88 -7.08
CA THR A 153 12.72 -5.48 -7.48
C THR A 153 12.75 -6.99 -7.25
N ILE A 154 11.78 -7.48 -6.48
CA ILE A 154 11.55 -8.92 -6.36
C ILE A 154 10.49 -9.30 -7.40
N ARG A 155 10.93 -10.03 -8.42
CA ARG A 155 10.06 -10.56 -9.47
C ARG A 155 9.67 -12.00 -9.10
N GLY A 156 8.42 -12.33 -9.31
CA GLY A 156 7.88 -13.68 -9.12
C GLY A 156 6.65 -13.70 -8.23
N VAL A 157 5.74 -14.59 -8.56
CA VAL A 157 4.55 -14.90 -7.77
C VAL A 157 4.93 -16.03 -6.81
N PRO A 158 4.50 -16.00 -5.55
CA PRO A 158 4.74 -17.10 -4.62
C PRO A 158 4.29 -18.45 -5.21
N ALA A 159 5.10 -19.47 -5.03
CA ALA A 159 4.74 -20.82 -5.45
C ALA A 159 3.44 -21.26 -4.74
N GLY A 160 2.47 -21.76 -5.52
CA GLY A 160 1.19 -22.25 -5.01
C GLY A 160 0.04 -21.21 -5.01
N ARG A 161 0.30 -19.97 -5.36
CA ARG A 161 -0.80 -19.00 -5.54
C ARG A 161 -1.64 -19.35 -6.74
N GLN A 162 -2.95 -19.45 -6.53
CA GLN A 162 -3.91 -19.74 -7.60
C GLN A 162 -4.25 -18.46 -8.40
N PRO A 163 -4.58 -18.59 -9.70
CA PRO A 163 -4.96 -17.45 -10.51
C PRO A 163 -6.25 -16.81 -9.99
N VAL A 164 -6.31 -15.47 -10.07
CA VAL A 164 -7.53 -14.70 -9.83
C VAL A 164 -8.06 -14.23 -11.17
N SER A 165 -9.25 -14.74 -11.57
CA SER A 165 -9.95 -14.23 -12.74
C SER A 165 -10.63 -12.90 -12.41
N THR A 166 -10.44 -11.89 -13.26
CA THR A 166 -11.03 -10.56 -13.07
C THR A 166 -12.00 -10.27 -14.19
N HIS A 167 -13.20 -9.80 -13.84
CA HIS A 167 -14.24 -9.49 -14.81
C HIS A 167 -14.83 -8.11 -14.55
N VAL A 168 -14.96 -7.31 -15.61
CA VAL A 168 -15.66 -6.03 -15.55
C VAL A 168 -17.14 -6.29 -15.78
N VAL A 169 -17.97 -5.82 -14.84
CA VAL A 169 -19.44 -5.95 -14.88
C VAL A 169 -20.04 -4.56 -15.09
N ALA A 170 -20.27 -4.19 -16.35
CA ALA A 170 -20.89 -2.93 -16.73
C ALA A 170 -22.41 -3.05 -16.63
N LEU A 171 -22.99 -2.49 -15.58
CA LEU A 171 -24.41 -2.65 -15.26
C LEU A 171 -25.32 -1.92 -16.25
N ASP A 172 -24.87 -0.82 -16.86
CA ASP A 172 -25.66 -0.10 -17.85
C ASP A 172 -25.76 -0.86 -19.18
N ASP A 173 -24.70 -1.61 -19.53
CA ASP A 173 -24.67 -2.48 -20.72
C ASP A 173 -25.41 -3.79 -20.45
N THR A 174 -25.35 -4.32 -19.23
CA THR A 174 -25.85 -5.65 -18.87
C THR A 174 -26.53 -5.65 -17.48
N PRO A 175 -27.69 -4.99 -17.33
CA PRO A 175 -28.33 -4.84 -16.01
C PRO A 175 -28.76 -6.18 -15.39
N GLY A 176 -29.00 -7.21 -16.19
CA GLY A 176 -29.32 -8.57 -15.72
C GLY A 176 -28.20 -9.26 -14.96
N TRP A 177 -26.98 -8.70 -14.96
CA TRP A 177 -25.85 -9.29 -14.20
C TRP A 177 -25.89 -8.93 -12.72
N TYR A 178 -26.56 -7.85 -12.32
CA TYR A 178 -26.63 -7.45 -10.92
C TYR A 178 -27.16 -8.58 -9.99
N PRO A 179 -28.29 -9.24 -10.28
CA PRO A 179 -28.72 -10.40 -9.49
C PRO A 179 -27.73 -11.57 -9.54
N ARG A 180 -27.03 -11.77 -10.67
CA ARG A 180 -26.08 -12.87 -10.83
C ARG A 180 -24.84 -12.70 -9.95
N ILE A 181 -24.41 -11.44 -9.64
CA ILE A 181 -23.33 -11.16 -8.70
C ILE A 181 -23.66 -11.80 -7.34
N TRP A 182 -24.86 -11.57 -6.83
CA TRP A 182 -25.25 -12.04 -5.51
C TRP A 182 -25.52 -13.55 -5.47
N GLN A 183 -26.02 -14.12 -6.57
CA GLN A 183 -26.09 -15.58 -6.73
C GLN A 183 -24.69 -16.21 -6.67
N ARG A 184 -23.72 -15.60 -7.35
CA ARG A 184 -22.35 -16.10 -7.33
C ARG A 184 -21.73 -15.97 -5.94
N ALA A 185 -21.99 -14.90 -5.23
CA ALA A 185 -21.56 -14.74 -3.85
C ALA A 185 -22.13 -15.83 -2.94
N ASP A 186 -23.43 -16.15 -3.07
CA ASP A 186 -24.05 -17.22 -2.31
C ASP A 186 -23.51 -18.61 -2.65
N GLU A 187 -23.19 -18.89 -3.93
CA GLU A 187 -22.51 -20.11 -4.37
C GLU A 187 -21.13 -20.28 -3.69
N GLU A 188 -20.32 -19.22 -3.61
CA GLU A 188 -19.03 -19.24 -2.93
C GLU A 188 -19.18 -19.50 -1.42
N ILE A 189 -20.11 -18.79 -0.76
CA ILE A 189 -20.38 -18.96 0.67
C ILE A 189 -20.89 -20.38 0.95
N SER A 190 -21.78 -20.90 0.11
CA SER A 190 -22.33 -22.27 0.22
C SER A 190 -21.23 -23.34 0.07
N SER A 191 -20.14 -23.01 -0.62
CA SER A 191 -18.95 -23.86 -0.77
C SER A 191 -17.98 -23.75 0.40
N GLY A 192 -18.30 -22.96 1.44
CA GLY A 192 -17.46 -22.73 2.62
C GLY A 192 -16.43 -21.63 2.45
N HIS A 193 -16.53 -20.85 1.39
CA HIS A 193 -15.61 -19.75 1.11
C HIS A 193 -16.16 -18.41 1.64
N ARG A 194 -15.30 -17.38 1.65
CA ARG A 194 -15.63 -16.03 2.10
C ARG A 194 -15.61 -15.05 0.97
N VAL A 195 -16.45 -14.02 1.08
CA VAL A 195 -16.65 -13.00 0.06
C VAL A 195 -16.34 -11.61 0.62
N PHE A 196 -15.48 -10.86 -0.07
CA PHE A 196 -15.32 -9.42 0.14
C PHE A 196 -16.23 -8.63 -0.79
N VAL A 197 -16.85 -7.60 -0.25
CA VAL A 197 -17.56 -6.57 -1.02
C VAL A 197 -16.98 -5.21 -0.64
N VAL A 198 -16.47 -4.50 -1.62
CA VAL A 198 -15.84 -3.18 -1.41
C VAL A 198 -16.71 -2.11 -2.04
N ALA A 199 -16.95 -1.04 -1.31
CA ALA A 199 -17.63 0.15 -1.81
C ALA A 199 -16.80 1.42 -1.53
N PRO A 200 -16.92 2.47 -2.38
CA PRO A 200 -16.06 3.65 -2.29
C PRO A 200 -16.38 4.57 -1.10
N ALA A 201 -17.58 4.53 -0.57
CA ALA A 201 -18.04 5.43 0.48
C ALA A 201 -18.53 4.67 1.72
N ILE A 202 -18.55 5.33 2.89
CA ILE A 202 -19.17 4.78 4.09
C ILE A 202 -20.69 4.93 3.98
N ASP A 203 -21.15 6.17 3.72
CA ASP A 203 -22.53 6.52 3.42
C ASP A 203 -22.59 7.06 1.99
N ALA A 204 -23.70 6.88 1.28
CA ALA A 204 -23.85 7.28 -0.13
C ALA A 204 -23.71 8.82 -0.35
N THR A 205 -23.81 9.61 0.69
CA THR A 205 -23.65 11.08 0.66
C THR A 205 -22.24 11.57 1.00
N ASP A 206 -21.35 10.66 1.41
CA ASP A 206 -19.97 11.02 1.72
C ASP A 206 -19.18 11.41 0.46
N ALA A 207 -18.26 12.36 0.61
CA ALA A 207 -17.21 12.64 -0.36
C ALA A 207 -15.92 11.96 0.13
N PRO A 208 -15.59 10.76 -0.34
CA PRO A 208 -14.42 10.03 0.12
C PRO A 208 -13.13 10.72 -0.37
N GLU A 209 -12.13 10.83 0.52
CA GLU A 209 -10.86 11.51 0.23
C GLU A 209 -9.95 10.72 -0.74
N ASP A 210 -10.09 9.40 -0.81
CA ASP A 210 -9.20 8.48 -1.53
C ASP A 210 -9.80 7.90 -2.82
N VAL A 211 -10.82 8.53 -3.38
CA VAL A 211 -11.56 8.03 -4.56
C VAL A 211 -11.41 8.99 -5.72
N GLU A 212 -11.18 8.45 -6.90
CA GLU A 212 -11.07 9.26 -8.12
C GLU A 212 -12.40 9.97 -8.44
N PRO A 213 -12.37 11.24 -8.87
CA PRO A 213 -13.58 11.92 -9.30
C PRO A 213 -14.18 11.21 -10.51
N GLY A 214 -15.50 11.11 -10.57
CA GLY A 214 -16.19 10.59 -11.76
C GLY A 214 -16.06 11.53 -12.95
N GLU A 215 -16.14 10.99 -14.15
CA GLU A 215 -16.11 11.74 -15.38
C GLU A 215 -17.55 11.96 -15.90
N GLY A 216 -17.87 13.19 -16.36
CA GLY A 216 -19.17 13.51 -16.96
C GLY A 216 -20.37 13.28 -16.03
N GLU A 217 -21.43 12.66 -16.54
CA GLU A 217 -22.66 12.37 -15.78
C GLU A 217 -22.43 11.47 -14.56
N GLN A 218 -21.35 10.70 -14.54
CA GLN A 218 -20.98 9.84 -13.40
C GLN A 218 -20.52 10.64 -12.19
N ALA A 219 -20.02 11.87 -12.37
CA ALA A 219 -19.62 12.73 -11.26
C ALA A 219 -20.81 13.10 -10.36
N GLU A 220 -22.02 13.13 -10.90
CA GLU A 220 -23.26 13.49 -10.21
C GLU A 220 -23.97 12.29 -9.57
N ARG A 221 -23.53 11.06 -9.89
CA ARG A 221 -24.17 9.87 -9.38
C ARG A 221 -23.77 9.62 -7.92
N PRO A 222 -24.74 9.31 -7.03
CA PRO A 222 -24.46 8.90 -5.66
C PRO A 222 -23.57 7.66 -5.65
N LEU A 223 -22.58 7.64 -4.79
CA LEU A 223 -21.69 6.49 -4.59
C LEU A 223 -22.41 5.39 -3.80
N THR A 224 -22.01 4.16 -4.02
CA THR A 224 -22.45 3.04 -3.19
C THR A 224 -21.86 3.19 -1.79
N GLY A 225 -22.71 3.33 -0.77
CA GLY A 225 -22.33 3.36 0.63
C GLY A 225 -22.23 1.95 1.23
N VAL A 226 -21.25 1.72 2.07
CA VAL A 226 -21.04 0.43 2.76
C VAL A 226 -22.21 0.10 3.67
N LEU A 227 -22.76 1.10 4.39
CA LEU A 227 -23.84 0.86 5.36
C LEU A 227 -25.15 0.50 4.66
N GLU A 228 -25.53 1.26 3.64
CA GLU A 228 -26.75 1.01 2.86
C GLU A 228 -26.65 -0.31 2.09
N LEU A 229 -25.47 -0.60 1.52
CA LEU A 229 -25.24 -1.85 0.82
C LEU A 229 -25.37 -3.05 1.76
N ALA A 230 -24.76 -2.99 2.94
CA ALA A 230 -24.84 -4.07 3.92
C ALA A 230 -26.29 -4.31 4.39
N GLU A 231 -27.08 -3.24 4.57
CA GLU A 231 -28.48 -3.34 4.93
C GLU A 231 -29.31 -3.97 3.80
N SER A 232 -29.09 -3.55 2.57
CA SER A 232 -29.71 -4.13 1.38
C SER A 232 -29.41 -5.63 1.25
N LEU A 233 -28.15 -6.03 1.49
CA LEU A 233 -27.74 -7.43 1.40
C LEU A 233 -28.33 -8.30 2.52
N ARG A 234 -28.49 -7.76 3.73
CA ARG A 234 -29.20 -8.45 4.82
C ARG A 234 -30.68 -8.70 4.51
N GLY A 235 -31.29 -7.82 3.72
CA GLY A 235 -32.67 -8.01 3.21
C GLY A 235 -32.76 -8.82 1.92
N HIS A 236 -31.63 -9.20 1.32
CA HIS A 236 -31.61 -9.89 0.03
C HIS A 236 -32.02 -11.35 0.17
N GLU A 237 -32.92 -11.85 -0.71
CA GLU A 237 -33.52 -13.19 -0.64
C GLU A 237 -32.48 -14.32 -0.44
N LEU A 238 -31.35 -14.27 -1.16
CA LEU A 238 -30.30 -15.29 -1.11
C LEU A 238 -29.33 -15.12 0.06
N LEU A 239 -29.12 -13.88 0.53
CA LEU A 239 -28.07 -13.56 1.49
C LEU A 239 -28.59 -13.27 2.91
N SER A 240 -29.91 -13.19 3.12
CA SER A 240 -30.53 -12.87 4.40
C SER A 240 -30.19 -13.84 5.54
N SER A 241 -29.85 -15.10 5.20
CA SER A 241 -29.40 -16.11 6.15
C SER A 241 -27.90 -16.14 6.40
N ARG A 242 -27.12 -15.33 5.67
CA ARG A 242 -25.67 -15.29 5.75
C ARG A 242 -25.21 -14.28 6.80
N SER A 243 -24.07 -14.55 7.42
CA SER A 243 -23.45 -13.64 8.38
C SER A 243 -22.72 -12.52 7.63
N ILE A 244 -23.22 -11.28 7.72
CA ILE A 244 -22.67 -10.11 7.02
C ILE A 244 -22.03 -9.15 8.01
N GLY A 245 -20.69 -9.03 7.92
CA GLY A 245 -19.89 -8.05 8.66
C GLY A 245 -19.69 -6.75 7.91
N VAL A 246 -19.39 -5.67 8.64
CA VAL A 246 -19.10 -4.34 8.08
C VAL A 246 -17.84 -3.79 8.68
N VAL A 247 -16.93 -3.26 7.83
CA VAL A 247 -15.70 -2.58 8.25
C VAL A 247 -15.47 -1.31 7.44
N HIS A 248 -15.31 -0.18 8.14
CA HIS A 248 -15.06 1.13 7.52
C HIS A 248 -14.17 2.04 8.39
N GLY A 249 -13.72 3.16 7.84
CA GLY A 249 -12.77 4.07 8.48
C GLY A 249 -13.22 4.61 9.84
N ARG A 250 -14.52 4.83 10.05
CA ARG A 250 -15.09 5.41 11.29
C ARG A 250 -15.18 4.43 12.47
N LEU A 251 -15.02 3.11 12.25
CA LEU A 251 -14.94 2.15 13.36
C LEU A 251 -13.63 2.37 14.14
N ASP A 252 -13.69 2.16 15.46
CA ASP A 252 -12.48 2.11 16.26
C ASP A 252 -11.61 0.85 15.94
N SER A 253 -10.39 0.83 16.46
CA SER A 253 -9.46 -0.26 16.16
C SER A 253 -9.91 -1.60 16.74
N GLU A 254 -10.53 -1.61 17.93
CA GLU A 254 -10.99 -2.84 18.60
C GLU A 254 -12.13 -3.49 17.81
N ASP A 255 -13.09 -2.69 17.35
CA ASP A 255 -14.19 -3.16 16.52
C ASP A 255 -13.73 -3.67 15.15
N LYS A 256 -12.79 -2.97 14.50
CA LYS A 256 -12.16 -3.44 13.26
C LYS A 256 -11.51 -4.80 13.46
N ASP A 257 -10.70 -4.94 14.51
CA ASP A 257 -9.97 -6.18 14.80
C ASP A 257 -10.92 -7.33 15.11
N ARG A 258 -11.99 -7.06 15.86
CA ARG A 258 -13.03 -8.04 16.19
C ARG A 258 -13.74 -8.55 14.92
N VAL A 259 -14.24 -7.65 14.08
CA VAL A 259 -14.94 -8.03 12.84
C VAL A 259 -14.02 -8.77 11.88
N MET A 260 -12.79 -8.31 11.73
CA MET A 260 -11.81 -8.98 10.88
C MET A 260 -11.43 -10.36 11.43
N GLY A 261 -11.31 -10.53 12.75
CA GLY A 261 -11.10 -11.82 13.39
C GLY A 261 -12.25 -12.79 13.15
N GLN A 262 -13.50 -12.32 13.26
CA GLN A 262 -14.70 -13.10 12.96
C GLN A 262 -14.77 -13.51 11.47
N PHE A 263 -14.35 -12.65 10.58
CA PHE A 263 -14.28 -12.97 9.15
C PHE A 263 -13.17 -14.00 8.86
N GLN A 264 -12.03 -13.90 9.52
CA GLN A 264 -10.95 -14.90 9.42
C GLN A 264 -11.38 -16.28 9.96
N SER A 265 -12.08 -16.30 11.11
CA SER A 265 -12.54 -17.56 11.74
C SER A 265 -13.70 -18.22 10.99
N GLY A 266 -14.39 -17.49 10.09
CA GLY A 266 -15.57 -17.95 9.36
C GLY A 266 -16.89 -17.78 10.11
N GLU A 267 -16.90 -16.97 11.15
CA GLU A 267 -18.15 -16.53 11.79
C GLU A 267 -18.90 -15.52 10.93
N ILE A 268 -18.17 -14.80 10.07
CA ILE A 268 -18.72 -13.89 9.04
C ILE A 268 -18.43 -14.49 7.66
N ASP A 269 -19.47 -14.63 6.84
CA ASP A 269 -19.41 -15.19 5.49
C ASP A 269 -19.06 -14.14 4.45
N LEU A 270 -19.62 -12.93 4.59
CA LEU A 270 -19.50 -11.83 3.66
C LEU A 270 -19.10 -10.56 4.42
N LEU A 271 -18.03 -9.90 3.98
CA LEU A 271 -17.56 -8.67 4.58
C LEU A 271 -17.75 -7.50 3.62
N VAL A 272 -18.59 -6.52 4.01
CA VAL A 272 -18.76 -5.26 3.29
C VAL A 272 -17.82 -4.22 3.90
N ALA A 273 -16.99 -3.60 3.07
CA ALA A 273 -15.96 -2.68 3.58
C ALA A 273 -15.65 -1.55 2.60
N THR A 274 -15.03 -0.49 3.10
CA THR A 274 -14.33 0.51 2.28
C THR A 274 -12.92 0.03 1.93
N THR A 275 -12.10 0.89 1.34
CA THR A 275 -10.67 0.64 1.05
C THR A 275 -9.83 0.25 2.28
N VAL A 276 -10.36 0.35 3.47
CA VAL A 276 -9.66 -0.05 4.72
C VAL A 276 -9.15 -1.50 4.67
N ILE A 277 -9.80 -2.39 3.90
CA ILE A 277 -9.33 -3.78 3.72
C ILE A 277 -8.12 -3.92 2.78
N GLU A 278 -7.72 -2.85 2.09
CA GLU A 278 -6.47 -2.80 1.32
C GLU A 278 -5.25 -3.14 2.19
N VAL A 279 -5.39 -2.96 3.49
CA VAL A 279 -4.31 -3.08 4.46
C VAL A 279 -4.56 -4.27 5.40
N GLY A 280 -3.70 -5.27 5.31
CA GLY A 280 -3.27 -6.01 6.47
C GLY A 280 -3.88 -7.37 6.77
N VAL A 281 -5.02 -7.79 6.25
CA VAL A 281 -5.60 -9.07 6.69
C VAL A 281 -5.46 -10.14 5.62
N ASP A 282 -4.84 -11.25 6.01
CA ASP A 282 -4.74 -12.46 5.20
C ASP A 282 -5.91 -13.40 5.53
N VAL A 283 -6.79 -13.66 4.56
CA VAL A 283 -7.91 -14.58 4.67
C VAL A 283 -7.79 -15.62 3.55
N PRO A 284 -7.13 -16.76 3.81
CA PRO A 284 -6.84 -17.77 2.79
C PRO A 284 -8.09 -18.33 2.09
N ASP A 285 -9.21 -18.40 2.82
CA ASP A 285 -10.49 -18.93 2.31
C ASP A 285 -11.35 -17.86 1.60
N ALA A 286 -10.87 -16.65 1.44
CA ALA A 286 -11.54 -15.63 0.65
C ALA A 286 -11.24 -15.85 -0.84
N THR A 287 -12.26 -16.29 -1.58
CA THR A 287 -12.17 -16.63 -3.00
C THR A 287 -12.83 -15.60 -3.90
N MET A 288 -13.70 -14.74 -3.37
CA MET A 288 -14.41 -13.76 -4.18
C MET A 288 -14.26 -12.34 -3.64
N MET A 289 -14.03 -11.42 -4.58
CA MET A 289 -14.01 -9.98 -4.36
C MET A 289 -15.00 -9.31 -5.30
N ILE A 290 -15.88 -8.49 -4.76
CA ILE A 290 -16.82 -7.65 -5.51
C ILE A 290 -16.45 -6.19 -5.19
N VAL A 291 -16.11 -5.41 -6.21
CA VAL A 291 -15.81 -3.98 -6.05
C VAL A 291 -16.94 -3.20 -6.71
N MET A 292 -17.72 -2.50 -5.90
CA MET A 292 -18.81 -1.63 -6.36
C MET A 292 -18.25 -0.28 -6.80
N ASP A 293 -18.86 0.32 -7.81
CA ASP A 293 -18.38 1.58 -8.43
C ASP A 293 -16.86 1.53 -8.70
N ALA A 294 -16.39 0.44 -9.30
CA ALA A 294 -14.97 0.14 -9.48
C ALA A 294 -14.24 1.22 -10.29
N ASP A 295 -14.94 2.00 -11.11
CA ASP A 295 -14.44 3.17 -11.87
C ASP A 295 -13.95 4.30 -10.97
N ARG A 296 -14.33 4.28 -9.68
CA ARG A 296 -13.89 5.27 -8.67
C ARG A 296 -12.55 4.92 -8.02
N PHE A 297 -11.99 3.77 -8.32
CA PHE A 297 -10.72 3.31 -7.75
C PHE A 297 -9.58 3.42 -8.76
N GLY A 298 -8.40 3.78 -8.28
CA GLY A 298 -7.19 3.74 -9.08
C GLY A 298 -6.76 2.30 -9.42
N ILE A 299 -6.00 2.13 -10.51
CA ILE A 299 -5.47 0.80 -10.94
C ILE A 299 -4.72 0.12 -9.81
N SER A 300 -3.87 0.85 -9.10
CA SER A 300 -3.08 0.33 -7.98
C SER A 300 -3.95 -0.17 -6.83
N GLN A 301 -5.04 0.55 -6.48
CA GLN A 301 -5.98 0.13 -5.46
C GLN A 301 -6.73 -1.14 -5.85
N LEU A 302 -7.24 -1.20 -7.08
CA LEU A 302 -7.92 -2.40 -7.59
C LEU A 302 -6.99 -3.61 -7.61
N HIS A 303 -5.72 -3.42 -7.98
CA HIS A 303 -4.71 -4.47 -7.94
C HIS A 303 -4.43 -4.96 -6.51
N GLN A 304 -4.33 -4.06 -5.54
CA GLN A 304 -4.15 -4.42 -4.13
C GLN A 304 -5.36 -5.14 -3.55
N LEU A 305 -6.58 -4.67 -3.84
CA LEU A 305 -7.83 -5.33 -3.46
C LEU A 305 -7.91 -6.74 -4.04
N ARG A 306 -7.68 -6.90 -5.36
CA ARG A 306 -7.59 -8.21 -6.00
C ARG A 306 -6.56 -9.12 -5.34
N GLY A 307 -5.45 -8.56 -4.89
CA GLY A 307 -4.39 -9.26 -4.14
C GLY A 307 -4.82 -9.82 -2.79
N ARG A 308 -6.02 -9.49 -2.28
CA ARG A 308 -6.56 -10.00 -1.01
C ARG A 308 -7.22 -11.36 -1.13
N ILE A 309 -7.57 -11.79 -2.33
CA ILE A 309 -8.14 -13.10 -2.63
C ILE A 309 -7.15 -14.00 -3.36
N GLY A 310 -7.45 -15.29 -3.46
CA GLY A 310 -6.59 -16.28 -4.12
C GLY A 310 -5.27 -16.53 -3.36
N ARG A 311 -5.26 -16.38 -2.04
CA ARG A 311 -4.09 -16.64 -1.19
C ARG A 311 -4.02 -18.07 -0.69
N GLY A 312 -5.13 -18.80 -0.76
CA GLY A 312 -5.20 -20.22 -0.47
C GLY A 312 -4.91 -21.11 -1.68
N SER A 313 -5.38 -22.35 -1.62
CA SER A 313 -5.25 -23.35 -2.68
C SER A 313 -6.31 -23.25 -3.77
N LEU A 314 -7.28 -22.33 -3.63
CA LEU A 314 -8.43 -22.18 -4.51
C LEU A 314 -8.29 -20.98 -5.43
N PRO A 315 -8.79 -21.06 -6.68
CA PRO A 315 -8.81 -19.92 -7.60
C PRO A 315 -9.73 -18.82 -7.09
N GLY A 316 -9.36 -17.56 -7.35
CA GLY A 316 -10.17 -16.41 -6.96
C GLY A 316 -10.97 -15.82 -8.11
N VAL A 317 -12.05 -15.11 -7.78
CA VAL A 317 -12.87 -14.33 -8.72
C VAL A 317 -13.00 -12.89 -8.23
N CYS A 318 -12.62 -11.93 -9.06
CA CYS A 318 -12.75 -10.50 -8.80
C CYS A 318 -13.75 -9.90 -9.78
N LEU A 319 -14.82 -9.30 -9.28
CA LEU A 319 -15.83 -8.60 -10.08
C LEU A 319 -15.68 -7.09 -9.87
N LEU A 320 -15.39 -6.38 -10.95
CA LEU A 320 -15.30 -4.92 -11.00
C LEU A 320 -16.63 -4.38 -11.53
N VAL A 321 -17.51 -3.98 -10.62
CA VAL A 321 -18.86 -3.50 -10.95
C VAL A 321 -18.80 -2.02 -11.23
N THR A 322 -19.31 -1.62 -12.39
CA THR A 322 -19.22 -0.23 -12.86
C THR A 322 -20.45 0.18 -13.67
N HIS A 323 -20.66 1.48 -13.74
CA HIS A 323 -21.58 2.16 -14.67
C HIS A 323 -20.83 2.99 -15.71
N ALA A 324 -19.49 2.87 -15.78
CA ALA A 324 -18.67 3.61 -16.71
C ALA A 324 -18.95 3.14 -18.16
N PRO A 325 -19.25 4.07 -19.10
CA PRO A 325 -19.38 3.76 -20.51
C PRO A 325 -18.08 3.20 -21.11
N ALA A 326 -18.20 2.39 -22.16
CA ALA A 326 -17.08 1.66 -22.75
C ALA A 326 -15.98 2.56 -23.35
N ASP A 327 -16.30 3.80 -23.68
CA ASP A 327 -15.42 4.79 -24.32
C ASP A 327 -14.75 5.77 -23.35
N THR A 328 -14.77 5.47 -22.05
CA THR A 328 -14.18 6.32 -21.01
C THR A 328 -12.82 5.80 -20.53
N VAL A 329 -11.95 6.72 -20.09
CA VAL A 329 -10.65 6.38 -19.45
C VAL A 329 -10.86 5.51 -18.20
N ALA A 330 -11.94 5.76 -17.46
CA ALA A 330 -12.32 4.94 -16.32
C ALA A 330 -12.52 3.47 -16.73
N ARG A 331 -13.21 3.21 -17.86
CA ARG A 331 -13.40 1.87 -18.38
C ARG A 331 -12.10 1.25 -18.89
N GLU A 332 -11.25 1.99 -19.58
CA GLU A 332 -9.93 1.52 -20.01
C GLU A 332 -9.07 1.06 -18.83
N ARG A 333 -9.14 1.77 -17.68
CA ARG A 333 -8.47 1.35 -16.43
C ARG A 333 -8.98 0.02 -15.92
N LEU A 334 -10.30 -0.20 -15.90
CA LEU A 334 -10.89 -1.46 -15.45
C LEU A 334 -10.54 -2.63 -16.36
N ASP A 335 -10.58 -2.41 -17.67
CA ASP A 335 -10.22 -3.42 -18.66
C ASP A 335 -8.73 -3.77 -18.58
N ALA A 336 -7.85 -2.81 -18.28
CA ALA A 336 -6.45 -3.06 -17.99
C ALA A 336 -6.27 -3.97 -16.77
N VAL A 337 -6.97 -3.69 -15.65
CA VAL A 337 -6.91 -4.54 -14.45
C VAL A 337 -7.45 -5.95 -14.73
N ALA A 338 -8.45 -6.09 -15.60
CA ALA A 338 -8.99 -7.38 -15.98
C ALA A 338 -8.05 -8.17 -16.92
N SER A 339 -7.26 -7.48 -17.74
CA SER A 339 -6.40 -8.12 -18.77
C SER A 339 -5.14 -8.74 -18.22
N THR A 340 -4.56 -8.20 -17.12
CA THR A 340 -3.28 -8.66 -16.57
C THR A 340 -3.30 -8.75 -15.04
N THR A 341 -2.52 -9.67 -14.52
CA THR A 341 -2.25 -9.78 -13.07
C THR A 341 -0.87 -9.24 -12.69
N ASP A 342 -0.06 -8.82 -13.67
CA ASP A 342 1.26 -8.24 -13.43
C ASP A 342 1.14 -6.79 -12.95
N GLY A 343 1.47 -6.54 -11.68
CA GLY A 343 1.40 -5.21 -11.09
C GLY A 343 2.39 -4.22 -11.72
N PHE A 344 3.51 -4.68 -12.30
CA PHE A 344 4.45 -3.79 -13.01
C PHE A 344 3.86 -3.31 -14.33
N GLU A 345 3.18 -4.19 -15.06
CA GLU A 345 2.47 -3.83 -16.27
C GLU A 345 1.32 -2.87 -15.97
N LEU A 346 0.54 -3.16 -14.91
CA LEU A 346 -0.53 -2.26 -14.46
C LEU A 346 -0.02 -0.89 -14.05
N ALA A 347 1.10 -0.81 -13.36
CA ALA A 347 1.71 0.47 -12.99
C ALA A 347 2.19 1.26 -14.23
N ARG A 348 2.66 0.58 -15.27
CA ARG A 348 3.02 1.22 -16.55
C ARG A 348 1.78 1.76 -17.25
N ILE A 349 0.70 0.97 -17.32
CA ILE A 349 -0.58 1.39 -17.93
C ILE A 349 -1.17 2.57 -17.15
N ASP A 350 -1.16 2.53 -15.81
CA ASP A 350 -1.64 3.64 -14.97
C ASP A 350 -0.89 4.95 -15.28
N LEU A 351 0.42 4.87 -15.47
CA LEU A 351 1.24 6.01 -15.82
C LEU A 351 0.91 6.57 -17.23
N GLU A 352 0.62 5.70 -18.19
CA GLU A 352 0.26 6.08 -19.55
C GLU A 352 -1.14 6.73 -19.63
N LEU A 353 -2.10 6.23 -18.82
CA LEU A 353 -3.47 6.76 -18.77
C LEU A 353 -3.57 8.06 -17.97
N ARG A 354 -2.70 8.28 -16.98
CA ARG A 354 -2.63 9.53 -16.22
C ARG A 354 -1.93 10.60 -17.07
N ARG A 355 -2.52 11.78 -17.17
CA ARG A 355 -1.82 12.95 -17.75
C ARG A 355 -0.68 13.33 -16.82
N GLU A 356 0.46 13.74 -17.37
CA GLU A 356 1.69 14.09 -16.62
C GLU A 356 1.48 15.04 -15.41
N GLY A 357 0.48 15.92 -15.50
CA GLY A 357 0.10 16.84 -14.43
C GLY A 357 -0.41 16.14 -13.16
N ASP A 358 -1.08 15.01 -13.32
CA ASP A 358 -1.70 14.28 -12.21
C ASP A 358 -0.71 13.39 -11.45
N VAL A 359 0.32 12.87 -12.13
CA VAL A 359 1.35 12.00 -11.52
C VAL A 359 2.22 12.77 -10.51
N LEU A 360 2.43 14.05 -10.75
CA LEU A 360 3.26 14.93 -9.90
C LEU A 360 2.42 15.78 -8.94
N GLY A 361 1.11 15.91 -9.20
CA GLY A 361 0.21 16.79 -8.45
C GLY A 361 -0.25 16.24 -7.09
N SER A 362 -0.32 14.94 -6.92
CA SER A 362 -0.76 14.34 -5.64
C SER A 362 0.31 14.38 -4.52
N THR A 363 1.58 14.66 -4.88
CA THR A 363 2.69 14.75 -3.92
C THR A 363 3.16 16.18 -3.66
N GLN A 364 2.73 17.15 -4.50
CA GLN A 364 3.11 18.56 -4.32
C GLN A 364 1.98 19.47 -4.83
N SER A 365 1.20 20.02 -3.93
CA SER A 365 0.34 21.16 -4.24
C SER A 365 1.19 22.31 -4.82
N GLY A 366 1.26 22.42 -6.16
CA GLY A 366 1.83 23.56 -6.88
C GLY A 366 3.16 23.37 -7.60
N GLY A 367 3.70 22.16 -7.76
CA GLY A 367 4.98 21.93 -8.42
C GLY A 367 4.87 21.50 -9.89
N ARG A 368 5.32 22.32 -10.84
CA ARG A 368 5.69 21.86 -12.18
C ARG A 368 6.82 20.85 -12.06
N SER A 369 6.79 19.76 -12.85
CA SER A 369 7.91 18.82 -12.98
C SER A 369 9.25 19.56 -13.00
N GLY A 370 10.21 19.15 -12.17
CA GLY A 370 11.56 19.69 -12.21
C GLY A 370 12.26 19.46 -13.55
N LEU A 371 11.71 18.56 -14.36
CA LEU A 371 12.15 18.25 -15.72
C LEU A 371 11.49 19.25 -16.71
N LYS A 372 12.28 20.06 -17.36
CA LYS A 372 11.76 21.09 -18.29
C LYS A 372 11.34 20.53 -19.64
N LEU A 373 11.95 19.43 -20.09
CA LEU A 373 11.83 18.89 -21.45
C LEU A 373 11.47 17.39 -21.48
N LEU A 374 11.68 16.65 -20.40
CA LEU A 374 11.49 15.20 -20.35
C LEU A 374 10.16 14.86 -19.70
N ARG A 375 9.50 13.84 -20.25
CA ARG A 375 8.28 13.26 -19.71
C ARG A 375 8.61 11.94 -19.02
N VAL A 376 8.27 11.83 -17.74
CA VAL A 376 8.55 10.65 -16.94
C VAL A 376 7.90 9.39 -17.53
N SER A 377 6.74 9.56 -18.17
CA SER A 377 5.99 8.46 -18.82
C SER A 377 6.63 7.96 -20.11
N VAL A 378 7.34 8.82 -20.87
CA VAL A 378 7.85 8.52 -22.21
C VAL A 378 9.38 8.42 -22.26
N ASP A 379 10.08 9.30 -21.51
CA ASP A 379 11.53 9.48 -21.62
C ASP A 379 12.31 8.68 -20.56
N GLY A 380 11.74 7.59 -20.04
CA GLY A 380 12.31 6.81 -18.95
C GLY A 380 13.71 6.28 -19.20
N GLU A 381 14.00 5.79 -20.41
CA GLU A 381 15.34 5.32 -20.79
C GLU A 381 16.37 6.45 -20.80
N LEU A 382 15.98 7.64 -21.25
CA LEU A 382 16.84 8.81 -21.27
C LEU A 382 17.14 9.31 -19.86
N ILE A 383 16.16 9.27 -18.96
CA ILE A 383 16.32 9.61 -17.53
C ILE A 383 17.30 8.63 -16.86
N ASP A 384 17.17 7.33 -17.12
CA ASP A 384 18.07 6.30 -16.57
C ASP A 384 19.50 6.44 -17.14
N GLN A 385 19.64 6.78 -18.42
CA GLN A 385 20.92 7.06 -19.03
C GLN A 385 21.57 8.30 -18.40
N ALA A 386 20.82 9.40 -18.27
CA ALA A 386 21.35 10.64 -17.68
C ALA A 386 21.85 10.43 -16.24
N ARG A 387 21.14 9.60 -15.46
CA ARG A 387 21.57 9.24 -14.10
C ARG A 387 22.87 8.43 -14.09
N ARG A 388 23.01 7.44 -14.97
CA ARG A 388 24.25 6.64 -15.08
C ARG A 388 25.45 7.53 -15.43
N GLU A 389 25.27 8.44 -16.38
CA GLU A 389 26.29 9.40 -16.76
C GLU A 389 26.66 10.33 -15.59
N ALA A 390 25.64 10.86 -14.87
CA ALA A 390 25.86 11.69 -13.69
C ALA A 390 26.60 10.93 -12.58
N ALA A 391 26.24 9.69 -12.31
CA ALA A 391 26.94 8.85 -11.32
C ALA A 391 28.39 8.62 -11.72
N SER A 392 28.66 8.30 -12.99
CA SER A 392 30.03 8.14 -13.50
C SER A 392 30.86 9.42 -13.42
N LEU A 393 30.26 10.58 -13.69
CA LEU A 393 30.92 11.86 -13.52
C LEU A 393 31.32 12.14 -12.06
N LEU A 394 30.39 11.85 -11.12
CA LEU A 394 30.64 12.08 -9.70
C LEU A 394 31.64 11.06 -9.11
N GLU A 395 31.71 9.83 -9.63
CA GLU A 395 32.77 8.88 -9.24
C GLU A 395 34.16 9.35 -9.64
N HIS A 396 34.28 10.03 -10.79
CA HIS A 396 35.59 10.55 -11.28
C HIS A 396 35.94 11.92 -10.68
N SER A 397 34.96 12.80 -10.48
CA SER A 397 35.12 14.15 -9.95
C SER A 397 33.99 14.49 -8.97
N PRO A 398 34.11 14.08 -7.68
CA PRO A 398 33.02 14.24 -6.69
C PRO A 398 32.55 15.69 -6.52
N GLU A 399 33.46 16.64 -6.60
CA GLU A 399 33.16 18.08 -6.48
C GLU A 399 32.97 18.77 -7.86
N LEU A 400 32.94 17.99 -8.95
CA LEU A 400 32.84 18.48 -10.33
C LEU A 400 33.89 19.47 -10.74
N GLU A 401 35.10 19.40 -10.15
CA GLU A 401 36.22 20.32 -10.42
C GLU A 401 36.66 20.25 -11.89
N ASP A 402 36.58 19.09 -12.52
CA ASP A 402 36.88 18.88 -13.93
C ASP A 402 35.78 19.40 -14.87
N TYR A 403 34.61 19.77 -14.33
CA TYR A 403 33.42 20.21 -15.07
C TYR A 403 32.86 21.55 -14.56
N PRO A 404 33.61 22.65 -14.58
CA PRO A 404 33.24 23.91 -13.93
C PRO A 404 31.94 24.55 -14.46
N ALA A 405 31.60 24.31 -15.71
CA ALA A 405 30.35 24.79 -16.29
C ALA A 405 29.11 24.03 -15.73
N LEU A 406 29.24 22.72 -15.50
CA LEU A 406 28.21 21.88 -14.90
C LEU A 406 28.08 22.23 -13.41
N GLN A 407 29.16 22.38 -12.68
CA GLN A 407 29.17 22.81 -11.28
C GLN A 407 28.45 24.14 -11.11
N ALA A 408 28.77 25.16 -11.89
CA ALA A 408 28.11 26.46 -11.83
C ALA A 408 26.62 26.40 -12.22
N ALA A 409 26.23 25.50 -13.11
CA ALA A 409 24.80 25.27 -13.46
C ALA A 409 24.05 24.60 -12.31
N LEU A 410 24.66 23.62 -11.65
CA LEU A 410 24.10 22.92 -10.49
C LEU A 410 23.91 23.89 -9.32
N GLU A 411 24.91 24.68 -8.97
CA GLU A 411 24.83 25.69 -7.90
C GLU A 411 23.70 26.71 -8.15
N ARG A 412 23.55 27.18 -9.39
CA ARG A 412 22.44 28.09 -9.74
C ARG A 412 21.10 27.43 -9.54
N ARG A 413 20.97 26.14 -9.86
CA ARG A 413 19.74 25.37 -9.71
C ARG A 413 19.39 25.16 -8.24
N LEU A 414 20.36 24.78 -7.41
CA LEU A 414 20.19 24.59 -5.97
C LEU A 414 19.75 25.88 -5.30
N ARG A 415 20.38 27.03 -5.60
CA ARG A 415 19.95 28.34 -5.07
C ARG A 415 18.52 28.71 -5.47
N GLN A 416 18.05 28.34 -6.66
CA GLN A 416 16.65 28.54 -7.07
C GLN A 416 15.69 27.69 -6.26
N VAL A 417 16.02 26.43 -6.00
CA VAL A 417 15.19 25.51 -5.19
C VAL A 417 15.10 26.01 -3.74
N ASP A 418 16.22 26.44 -3.14
CA ASP A 418 16.25 27.01 -1.78
C ASP A 418 15.44 28.30 -1.69
N ALA A 419 15.53 29.19 -2.69
CA ALA A 419 14.73 30.42 -2.74
C ALA A 419 13.25 30.14 -2.88
N ASP A 420 12.85 29.17 -3.69
CA ASP A 420 11.45 28.73 -3.84
C ASP A 420 10.91 28.08 -2.56
N TYR A 421 11.74 27.35 -1.81
CA TYR A 421 11.39 26.77 -0.50
C TYR A 421 11.18 27.85 0.55
N LEU A 422 12.08 28.83 0.66
CA LEU A 422 11.98 29.94 1.61
C LEU A 422 10.84 30.93 1.29
N SER A 423 10.38 30.97 0.04
CA SER A 423 9.23 31.81 -0.34
C SER A 423 7.88 31.20 0.00
N ARG A 424 7.84 29.92 0.37
CA ARG A 424 6.64 29.13 0.71
C ARG A 424 6.48 28.85 2.21
N SER A 425 7.49 29.17 3.00
CA SER A 425 7.47 29.14 4.47
C SER A 425 7.11 30.52 5.03
#